data_1a97c9a1c77d85f0213fc6f5eb538770
#
_entry.id   1a97c9a1c77d85f0213fc6f5eb538770
#
_cell.length_a   1.000
_cell.length_b   1.000
_cell.length_c   1.000
_cell.angle_alpha   90.00
_cell.angle_beta   90.00
_cell.angle_gamma   90.00
#
_symmetry.space_group_name_H-M   'P 1'
#
loop_
_entity.id
_entity.type
_entity.pdbx_description
1 polymer ?
#
loop_
_entity_poly.entity_id
_entity_poly.type
_entity_poly.pdbx_seq_one_letter_code
_entity_poly.pdbx_strand_id
1 'polypeptide(L)'
;MPAFPCCPCFDRPFSASGRNCRYCMPPEGVVKQNHGDMLSLEELAEIAEAAVRVGVKKIRLTGGEPLVRRGIVELCRRLRAIPRLEELCLTTNGALLPQLAAPLREAGVDRLNISLDTLQPDRFAEMTRLGRLSDTLAGIEAAEAAGFHNLKLDTVLIGGFNDDEIEDFVNLTREHPWEVRFIELMPMGPCAEWDKGCFLPDDTVLQKIPALQQIEPCGVARRYRLPGAAGTVGLISPVHHDFCAQCRRIRVTADGKLKGCLHSAEELPLRGLHGPELKDAIRQGILHKPERHHLAERRSDTPRNMNQIGG
;
A
#
# COMPACT_ATOMS: atom_id res chain seq x y z
N MET A 1 0.02 -9.24 -6.44
CA MET A 1 0.53 -8.08 -7.19
C MET A 1 1.93 -7.79 -6.72
N PRO A 2 2.94 -7.74 -7.58
CA PRO A 2 4.21 -7.20 -7.16
C PRO A 2 4.05 -5.72 -6.82
N ALA A 3 4.52 -5.33 -5.65
CA ALA A 3 4.55 -3.95 -5.21
C ALA A 3 5.95 -3.40 -5.47
N PHE A 4 6.02 -2.32 -6.24
CA PHE A 4 7.25 -1.57 -6.42
C PHE A 4 7.18 -0.35 -5.49
N PRO A 5 8.01 -0.27 -4.45
CA PRO A 5 8.09 0.92 -3.64
C PRO A 5 8.82 2.02 -4.41
N CYS A 6 8.14 3.11 -4.64
CA CYS A 6 8.76 4.37 -4.99
C CYS A 6 8.90 5.20 -3.70
N CYS A 7 9.82 4.84 -2.85
CA CYS A 7 10.19 5.79 -1.80
C CYS A 7 11.51 6.44 -2.18
N PRO A 8 11.56 7.77 -2.21
CA PRO A 8 12.24 8.43 -1.13
C PRO A 8 11.51 9.67 -0.61
N CYS A 9 11.41 9.75 0.68
CA CYS A 9 11.11 10.97 1.42
C CYS A 9 12.31 11.93 1.44
N PHE A 10 13.03 12.18 0.32
CA PHE A 10 14.40 12.71 0.47
C PHE A 10 14.70 14.08 -0.13
N ASP A 11 13.82 14.70 -0.89
CA ASP A 11 14.11 16.00 -1.49
C ASP A 11 13.39 17.21 -0.87
N ARG A 12 12.60 17.00 0.18
CA ARG A 12 11.97 18.13 0.90
C ARG A 12 12.01 17.89 2.40
N PRO A 13 12.13 18.98 3.20
CA PRO A 13 12.00 18.86 4.64
C PRO A 13 10.63 18.24 4.98
N PHE A 14 10.56 17.51 6.08
CA PHE A 14 9.43 16.72 6.61
C PHE A 14 8.04 17.38 6.53
N SER A 15 7.96 18.68 6.19
CA SER A 15 6.76 19.51 6.26
C SER A 15 5.85 19.47 5.04
N ALA A 16 6.23 18.85 3.90
CA ALA A 16 5.50 19.14 2.66
C ALA A 16 4.47 18.07 2.25
N SER A 17 4.55 16.79 2.67
CA SER A 17 3.57 15.76 2.29
C SER A 17 3.82 14.36 2.89
N GLY A 18 4.92 14.13 3.59
CA GLY A 18 5.24 12.84 4.21
C GLY A 18 4.58 12.76 5.60
N ARG A 19 3.55 11.91 5.75
CA ARG A 19 2.99 11.60 7.06
C ARG A 19 3.92 10.67 7.80
N ASN A 20 3.99 10.84 9.12
CA ASN A 20 4.78 10.01 10.00
C ASN A 20 3.83 9.18 10.88
N CYS A 21 3.08 8.23 10.25
CA CYS A 21 2.09 7.44 10.96
C CYS A 21 2.70 6.59 12.07
N ARG A 22 2.07 6.60 13.25
CA ARG A 22 2.58 6.01 14.49
C ARG A 22 2.86 4.50 14.38
N TYR A 23 2.07 3.76 13.62
CA TYR A 23 2.24 2.32 13.48
C TYR A 23 3.30 1.90 12.43
N CYS A 24 3.64 2.77 11.47
CA CYS A 24 4.53 2.40 10.37
C CYS A 24 5.90 3.08 10.39
N MET A 25 6.06 4.13 11.20
CA MET A 25 7.27 4.95 11.21
C MET A 25 7.65 5.35 12.65
N PRO A 26 8.92 5.23 13.05
CA PRO A 26 9.37 5.65 14.37
C PRO A 26 9.21 7.17 14.55
N PRO A 27 9.11 7.66 15.81
CA PRO A 27 8.90 9.08 16.11
C PRO A 27 9.99 9.99 15.53
N GLU A 28 11.21 9.51 15.48
CA GLU A 28 12.39 10.21 14.98
C GLU A 28 12.38 10.32 13.45
N GLY A 29 11.41 9.66 12.80
CA GLY A 29 11.32 9.56 11.36
C GLY A 29 12.28 8.50 10.79
N VAL A 30 12.59 8.61 9.51
CA VAL A 30 13.52 7.72 8.82
C VAL A 30 14.89 8.36 8.66
N VAL A 31 15.92 7.54 8.79
CA VAL A 31 17.28 7.96 8.45
C VAL A 31 17.32 8.32 6.96
N LYS A 32 17.79 9.53 6.66
CA LYS A 32 17.97 9.96 5.27
C LYS A 32 19.00 9.04 4.60
N GLN A 33 18.59 8.42 3.51
CA GLN A 33 19.52 7.69 2.63
C GLN A 33 20.06 8.66 1.58
N ASN A 34 21.26 8.45 1.09
CA ASN A 34 21.81 9.25 0.00
C ASN A 34 21.06 8.91 -1.30
N HIS A 35 20.94 9.90 -2.20
CA HIS A 35 20.37 9.67 -3.54
C HIS A 35 21.06 8.53 -4.28
N GLY A 36 22.38 8.41 -4.12
CA GLY A 36 23.18 7.35 -4.71
C GLY A 36 22.80 5.94 -4.22
N ASP A 37 22.13 5.79 -3.08
CA ASP A 37 21.74 4.50 -2.52
C ASP A 37 20.36 4.03 -3.00
N MET A 38 19.64 4.90 -3.73
CA MET A 38 18.28 4.65 -4.20
C MET A 38 18.27 4.35 -5.70
N LEU A 39 17.37 3.48 -6.13
CA LEU A 39 17.16 3.23 -7.56
C LEU A 39 16.72 4.52 -8.28
N SER A 40 17.29 4.78 -9.44
CA SER A 40 16.84 5.83 -10.38
C SER A 40 15.47 5.48 -10.98
N LEU A 41 14.84 6.40 -11.69
CA LEU A 41 13.60 6.12 -12.41
C LEU A 41 13.83 5.12 -13.56
N GLU A 42 15.02 5.17 -14.16
CA GLU A 42 15.48 4.28 -15.21
C GLU A 42 15.65 2.85 -14.69
N GLU A 43 16.34 2.67 -13.58
CA GLU A 43 16.50 1.36 -12.93
C GLU A 43 15.16 0.75 -12.50
N LEU A 44 14.26 1.58 -11.96
CA LEU A 44 12.89 1.12 -11.61
C LEU A 44 12.10 0.67 -12.84
N ALA A 45 12.22 1.39 -13.96
CA ALA A 45 11.56 1.02 -15.20
C ALA A 45 12.14 -0.27 -15.79
N GLU A 46 13.47 -0.44 -15.77
CA GLU A 46 14.15 -1.66 -16.22
C GLU A 46 13.74 -2.88 -15.37
N ILE A 47 13.73 -2.75 -14.05
CA ILE A 47 13.29 -3.81 -13.14
C ILE A 47 11.83 -4.17 -13.41
N ALA A 48 10.97 -3.17 -13.60
CA ALA A 48 9.55 -3.38 -13.91
C ALA A 48 9.37 -4.11 -15.24
N GLU A 49 10.11 -3.72 -16.29
CA GLU A 49 10.08 -4.40 -17.58
C GLU A 49 10.55 -5.86 -17.46
N ALA A 50 11.65 -6.11 -16.76
CA ALA A 50 12.14 -7.47 -16.51
C ALA A 50 11.10 -8.30 -15.74
N ALA A 51 10.41 -7.70 -14.75
CA ALA A 51 9.35 -8.37 -14.00
C ALA A 51 8.14 -8.69 -14.90
N VAL A 52 7.73 -7.80 -15.79
CA VAL A 52 6.65 -8.08 -16.76
C VAL A 52 7.05 -9.18 -17.74
N ARG A 53 8.29 -9.22 -18.17
CA ARG A 53 8.83 -10.29 -19.04
C ARG A 53 8.82 -11.69 -18.38
N VAL A 54 8.86 -11.77 -17.04
CA VAL A 54 8.71 -13.04 -16.30
C VAL A 54 7.26 -13.35 -15.92
N GLY A 55 6.28 -12.54 -16.37
CA GLY A 55 4.86 -12.81 -16.20
C GLY A 55 4.15 -11.93 -15.15
N VAL A 56 4.80 -10.92 -14.61
CA VAL A 56 4.14 -9.92 -13.78
C VAL A 56 3.18 -9.09 -14.64
N LYS A 57 1.91 -9.03 -14.25
CA LYS A 57 0.86 -8.35 -15.01
C LYS A 57 0.41 -7.03 -14.36
N LYS A 58 0.68 -6.87 -13.07
CA LYS A 58 0.20 -5.74 -12.28
C LYS A 58 1.33 -5.16 -11.46
N ILE A 59 1.49 -3.85 -11.54
CA ILE A 59 2.48 -3.11 -10.79
C ILE A 59 1.77 -2.14 -9.85
N ARG A 60 2.26 -2.03 -8.63
CA ARG A 60 1.81 -1.04 -7.66
C ARG A 60 2.98 -0.20 -7.20
N LEU A 61 2.88 1.09 -7.41
CA LEU A 61 3.77 2.06 -6.82
C LEU A 61 3.32 2.36 -5.39
N THR A 62 4.23 2.23 -4.45
CA THR A 62 3.99 2.47 -3.02
C THR A 62 5.32 2.88 -2.37
N GLY A 63 5.37 2.94 -1.06
CA GLY A 63 6.59 3.28 -0.32
C GLY A 63 6.22 4.00 0.96
N GLY A 64 6.98 5.01 1.38
CA GLY A 64 6.50 5.98 2.35
C GLY A 64 5.35 6.77 1.73
N GLU A 65 5.66 7.71 0.84
CA GLU A 65 4.65 8.39 0.00
C GLU A 65 5.22 8.52 -1.43
N PRO A 66 4.68 7.78 -2.41
CA PRO A 66 5.24 7.77 -3.77
C PRO A 66 5.09 9.11 -4.49
N LEU A 67 4.07 9.92 -4.15
CA LEU A 67 3.81 11.19 -4.82
C LEU A 67 4.82 12.29 -4.49
N VAL A 68 5.63 12.14 -3.44
CA VAL A 68 6.72 13.09 -3.14
C VAL A 68 7.93 12.88 -4.04
N ARG A 69 8.01 11.74 -4.74
CA ARG A 69 9.14 11.44 -5.61
C ARG A 69 9.12 12.33 -6.84
N ARG A 70 10.20 13.08 -7.04
CA ARG A 70 10.38 13.86 -8.28
C ARG A 70 10.34 12.93 -9.50
N GLY A 71 9.54 13.27 -10.50
CA GLY A 71 9.40 12.48 -11.73
C GLY A 71 8.44 11.29 -11.61
N ILE A 72 7.63 11.19 -10.56
CA ILE A 72 6.68 10.07 -10.37
C ILE A 72 5.71 9.91 -11.56
N VAL A 73 5.21 11.01 -12.12
CA VAL A 73 4.31 10.99 -13.29
C VAL A 73 5.03 10.44 -14.53
N GLU A 74 6.30 10.83 -14.72
CA GLU A 74 7.12 10.30 -15.81
C GLU A 74 7.41 8.80 -15.63
N LEU A 75 7.69 8.37 -14.40
CA LEU A 75 7.81 6.94 -14.11
C LEU A 75 6.51 6.19 -14.46
N CYS A 76 5.34 6.73 -14.11
CA CYS A 76 4.06 6.11 -14.47
C CYS A 76 3.90 5.96 -15.98
N ARG A 77 4.26 6.97 -16.78
CA ARG A 77 4.23 6.90 -18.26
C ARG A 77 5.16 5.79 -18.79
N ARG A 78 6.38 5.72 -18.28
CA ARG A 78 7.35 4.67 -18.67
C ARG A 78 6.84 3.27 -18.32
N LEU A 79 6.30 3.11 -17.13
CA LEU A 79 5.73 1.82 -16.69
C LEU A 79 4.52 1.44 -17.56
N ARG A 80 3.64 2.39 -17.85
CA ARG A 80 2.45 2.12 -18.68
C ARG A 80 2.82 1.73 -20.11
N ALA A 81 3.93 2.22 -20.62
CA ALA A 81 4.44 1.87 -21.95
C ALA A 81 4.99 0.43 -22.04
N ILE A 82 5.19 -0.27 -20.91
CA ILE A 82 5.69 -1.65 -20.91
C ILE A 82 4.62 -2.58 -21.52
N PRO A 83 4.92 -3.29 -22.63
CA PRO A 83 3.97 -4.21 -23.24
C PRO A 83 3.56 -5.32 -22.26
N ARG A 84 2.29 -5.71 -22.27
CA ARG A 84 1.68 -6.74 -21.41
C ARG A 84 1.50 -6.36 -19.93
N LEU A 85 1.83 -5.13 -19.52
CA LEU A 85 1.38 -4.63 -18.23
C LEU A 85 -0.12 -4.40 -18.29
N GLU A 86 -0.89 -5.14 -17.49
CA GLU A 86 -2.35 -5.07 -17.48
C GLU A 86 -2.87 -3.96 -16.55
N GLU A 87 -2.22 -3.75 -15.40
CA GLU A 87 -2.70 -2.78 -14.40
C GLU A 87 -1.54 -2.06 -13.72
N LEU A 88 -1.60 -0.73 -13.70
CA LEU A 88 -0.72 0.15 -12.95
C LEU A 88 -1.50 0.81 -11.81
N CYS A 89 -1.14 0.49 -10.57
CA CYS A 89 -1.78 1.03 -9.37
C CYS A 89 -0.81 1.91 -8.57
N LEU A 90 -1.37 2.76 -7.75
CA LEU A 90 -0.61 3.59 -6.82
C LEU A 90 -1.29 3.60 -5.45
N THR A 91 -0.51 3.49 -4.37
CA THR A 91 -0.99 3.66 -3.00
C THR A 91 -0.42 4.95 -2.44
N THR A 92 -1.26 5.84 -1.94
CA THR A 92 -0.88 7.19 -1.47
C THR A 92 -1.67 7.59 -0.23
N ASN A 93 -1.15 8.53 0.51
CA ASN A 93 -1.88 9.22 1.57
C ASN A 93 -2.90 10.27 1.05
N GLY A 94 -2.92 10.54 -0.24
CA GLY A 94 -3.88 11.44 -0.89
C GLY A 94 -3.52 12.93 -0.87
N ALA A 95 -2.63 13.39 -0.02
CA ALA A 95 -2.40 14.83 0.19
C ALA A 95 -1.91 15.60 -1.06
N LEU A 96 -1.25 14.91 -2.01
CA LEU A 96 -0.78 15.53 -3.25
C LEU A 96 -1.68 15.26 -4.48
N LEU A 97 -2.77 14.51 -4.30
CA LEU A 97 -3.70 14.23 -5.40
C LEU A 97 -4.40 15.47 -5.96
N PRO A 98 -4.70 16.55 -5.20
CA PRO A 98 -5.25 17.76 -5.81
C PRO A 98 -4.40 18.32 -6.95
N GLN A 99 -3.09 18.09 -6.91
CA GLN A 99 -2.14 18.56 -7.92
C GLN A 99 -1.76 17.48 -8.94
N LEU A 100 -1.87 16.20 -8.58
CA LEU A 100 -1.29 15.11 -9.35
C LEU A 100 -2.32 14.12 -9.90
N ALA A 101 -3.59 14.14 -9.48
CA ALA A 101 -4.57 13.16 -9.91
C ALA A 101 -4.76 13.15 -11.44
N ALA A 102 -4.99 14.32 -12.06
CA ALA A 102 -5.13 14.41 -13.50
C ALA A 102 -3.85 13.99 -14.26
N PRO A 103 -2.64 14.50 -13.91
CA PRO A 103 -1.38 14.03 -14.53
C PRO A 103 -1.14 12.52 -14.37
N LEU A 104 -1.52 11.91 -13.24
CA LEU A 104 -1.39 10.47 -13.02
C LEU A 104 -2.36 9.68 -13.89
N ARG A 105 -3.60 10.18 -14.04
CA ARG A 105 -4.59 9.56 -14.92
C ARG A 105 -4.13 9.59 -16.38
N GLU A 106 -3.65 10.73 -16.85
CA GLU A 106 -3.06 10.90 -18.17
C GLU A 106 -1.81 10.03 -18.38
N ALA A 107 -1.02 9.82 -17.33
CA ALA A 107 0.14 8.92 -17.36
C ALA A 107 -0.23 7.43 -17.39
N GLY A 108 -1.53 7.10 -17.34
CA GLY A 108 -2.04 5.74 -17.46
C GLY A 108 -2.08 4.95 -16.16
N VAL A 109 -2.15 5.63 -15.00
CA VAL A 109 -2.47 4.98 -13.73
C VAL A 109 -3.94 4.54 -13.77
N ASP A 110 -4.18 3.26 -13.55
CA ASP A 110 -5.52 2.66 -13.64
C ASP A 110 -6.31 2.83 -12.34
N ARG A 111 -5.63 2.75 -11.18
CA ARG A 111 -6.31 2.74 -9.89
C ARG A 111 -5.46 3.34 -8.77
N LEU A 112 -6.15 4.06 -7.88
CA LEU A 112 -5.59 4.60 -6.65
C LEU A 112 -6.10 3.81 -5.43
N ASN A 113 -5.18 3.55 -4.51
CA ASN A 113 -5.48 3.19 -3.14
C ASN A 113 -5.11 4.39 -2.27
N ILE A 114 -6.03 4.85 -1.44
CA ILE A 114 -5.81 6.00 -0.57
C ILE A 114 -5.88 5.54 0.87
N SER A 115 -4.83 5.81 1.64
CA SER A 115 -4.78 5.45 3.05
C SER A 115 -5.58 6.47 3.88
N LEU A 116 -6.56 5.97 4.63
CA LEU A 116 -7.44 6.78 5.48
C LEU A 116 -7.84 5.97 6.72
N ASP A 117 -7.16 6.21 7.84
CA ASP A 117 -7.33 5.40 9.05
C ASP A 117 -8.44 5.91 9.99
N THR A 118 -8.88 7.16 9.84
CA THR A 118 -9.95 7.76 10.65
C THR A 118 -10.63 8.90 9.91
N LEU A 119 -11.90 9.12 10.20
CA LEU A 119 -12.72 10.24 9.72
C LEU A 119 -12.75 11.41 10.72
N GLN A 120 -12.06 11.27 11.86
CA GLN A 120 -12.00 12.28 12.91
C GLN A 120 -10.72 13.13 12.76
N PRO A 121 -10.83 14.47 12.59
CA PRO A 121 -9.65 15.33 12.35
C PRO A 121 -8.59 15.25 13.44
N ASP A 122 -8.99 15.21 14.71
CA ASP A 122 -8.05 15.15 15.84
C ASP A 122 -7.31 13.81 15.89
N ARG A 123 -8.01 12.69 15.72
CA ARG A 123 -7.42 11.36 15.63
C ARG A 123 -6.51 11.25 14.41
N PHE A 124 -6.89 11.85 13.29
CA PHE A 124 -6.07 11.88 12.10
C PHE A 124 -4.76 12.63 12.32
N ALA A 125 -4.80 13.80 12.96
CA ALA A 125 -3.61 14.55 13.33
C ALA A 125 -2.73 13.76 14.32
N GLU A 126 -3.32 13.10 15.31
CA GLU A 126 -2.61 12.25 16.26
C GLU A 126 -1.91 11.08 15.55
N MET A 127 -2.61 10.34 14.70
CA MET A 127 -2.07 9.16 14.02
C MET A 127 -0.97 9.53 13.03
N THR A 128 -1.18 10.58 12.24
CA THR A 128 -0.26 10.97 11.16
C THR A 128 0.84 11.93 11.61
N ARG A 129 0.75 12.48 12.81
CA ARG A 129 1.62 13.51 13.42
C ARG A 129 1.71 14.81 12.63
N LEU A 130 1.68 14.77 11.30
CA LEU A 130 1.90 15.94 10.43
C LEU A 130 0.78 16.16 9.40
N GLY A 131 -0.16 15.22 9.29
CA GLY A 131 -1.21 15.30 8.28
C GLY A 131 -2.47 16.02 8.75
N ARG A 132 -3.25 16.50 7.79
CA ARG A 132 -4.62 17.01 8.03
C ARG A 132 -5.59 16.12 7.25
N LEU A 133 -6.71 15.76 7.86
CA LEU A 133 -7.76 14.97 7.22
C LEU A 133 -8.29 15.67 5.96
N SER A 134 -8.48 16.98 6.03
CA SER A 134 -8.93 17.80 4.89
C SER A 134 -8.10 17.64 3.63
N ASP A 135 -6.77 17.43 3.77
CA ASP A 135 -5.89 17.27 2.62
C ASP A 135 -6.13 15.91 1.91
N THR A 136 -6.46 14.85 2.69
CA THR A 136 -6.82 13.55 2.11
C THR A 136 -8.18 13.58 1.45
N LEU A 137 -9.16 14.20 2.09
CA LEU A 137 -10.52 14.33 1.54
C LEU A 137 -10.48 15.11 0.22
N ALA A 138 -9.80 16.25 0.18
CA ALA A 138 -9.57 16.99 -1.06
C ALA A 138 -8.85 16.15 -2.12
N GLY A 139 -7.95 15.26 -1.71
CA GLY A 139 -7.29 14.31 -2.60
C GLY A 139 -8.23 13.26 -3.18
N ILE A 140 -9.19 12.76 -2.41
CA ILE A 140 -10.22 11.83 -2.87
C ILE A 140 -11.11 12.52 -3.90
N GLU A 141 -11.59 13.72 -3.62
CA GLU A 141 -12.41 14.53 -4.53
C GLU A 141 -11.66 14.80 -5.86
N ALA A 142 -10.38 15.16 -5.78
CA ALA A 142 -9.55 15.39 -6.96
C ALA A 142 -9.33 14.11 -7.78
N ALA A 143 -9.21 12.96 -7.13
CA ALA A 143 -9.11 11.67 -7.82
C ALA A 143 -10.39 11.33 -8.57
N GLU A 144 -11.56 11.52 -7.97
CA GLU A 144 -12.85 11.33 -8.63
C GLU A 144 -13.03 12.28 -9.82
N ALA A 145 -12.72 13.56 -9.63
CA ALA A 145 -12.77 14.57 -10.70
C ALA A 145 -11.83 14.25 -11.86
N ALA A 146 -10.69 13.58 -11.58
CA ALA A 146 -9.76 13.10 -12.61
C ALA A 146 -10.20 11.78 -13.28
N GLY A 147 -11.36 11.21 -12.91
CA GLY A 147 -11.91 10.00 -13.51
C GLY A 147 -11.39 8.68 -12.92
N PHE A 148 -10.93 8.68 -11.68
CA PHE A 148 -10.66 7.46 -10.93
C PHE A 148 -11.94 6.99 -10.23
N HIS A 149 -12.74 6.15 -10.90
CA HIS A 149 -14.06 5.72 -10.40
C HIS A 149 -14.02 4.55 -9.41
N ASN A 150 -12.92 3.78 -9.38
CA ASN A 150 -12.78 2.58 -8.54
C ASN A 150 -11.73 2.84 -7.43
N LEU A 151 -11.95 3.86 -6.62
CA LEU A 151 -11.06 4.17 -5.51
C LEU A 151 -11.12 3.07 -4.44
N LYS A 152 -9.97 2.83 -3.80
CA LYS A 152 -9.89 1.97 -2.63
C LYS A 152 -9.40 2.81 -1.45
N LEU A 153 -10.18 2.80 -0.39
CA LEU A 153 -9.79 3.40 0.88
C LEU A 153 -9.22 2.30 1.76
N ASP A 154 -7.94 2.37 2.04
CA ASP A 154 -7.25 1.39 2.88
C ASP A 154 -7.16 1.94 4.32
N THR A 155 -7.83 1.28 5.27
CA THR A 155 -7.94 1.63 6.69
C THR A 155 -7.33 0.52 7.53
N VAL A 156 -6.29 0.81 8.29
CA VAL A 156 -5.74 -0.13 9.27
C VAL A 156 -6.63 -0.12 10.51
N LEU A 157 -7.22 -1.28 10.85
CA LEU A 157 -8.11 -1.42 11.99
C LEU A 157 -7.29 -1.53 13.28
N ILE A 158 -7.50 -0.60 14.20
CA ILE A 158 -6.76 -0.48 15.45
C ILE A 158 -7.74 -0.37 16.62
N GLY A 159 -7.70 -1.35 17.52
CA GLY A 159 -8.57 -1.38 18.71
C GLY A 159 -8.31 -0.19 19.64
N GLY A 160 -9.41 0.42 20.11
CA GLY A 160 -9.37 1.61 20.96
C GLY A 160 -8.97 2.90 20.24
N PHE A 161 -8.81 2.86 18.91
CA PHE A 161 -8.47 4.03 18.13
C PHE A 161 -9.51 4.38 17.05
N ASN A 162 -9.86 3.45 16.17
CA ASN A 162 -10.80 3.68 15.07
C ASN A 162 -11.83 2.56 14.91
N ASP A 163 -11.88 1.62 15.82
CA ASP A 163 -12.84 0.53 15.78
C ASP A 163 -14.29 0.99 16.05
N ASP A 164 -14.48 2.16 16.64
CA ASP A 164 -15.78 2.82 16.79
C ASP A 164 -16.26 3.50 15.49
N GLU A 165 -15.38 3.75 14.53
CA GLU A 165 -15.68 4.37 13.22
C GLU A 165 -16.02 3.33 12.11
N ILE A 166 -16.04 2.02 12.43
CA ILE A 166 -16.31 0.97 11.43
C ILE A 166 -17.61 1.22 10.67
N GLU A 167 -18.68 1.61 11.38
CA GLU A 167 -19.98 1.88 10.75
C GLU A 167 -19.92 3.08 9.82
N ASP A 168 -19.24 4.16 10.22
CA ASP A 168 -19.08 5.36 9.41
C ASP A 168 -18.33 5.06 8.12
N PHE A 169 -17.22 4.31 8.21
CA PHE A 169 -16.47 3.87 7.03
C PHE A 169 -17.30 2.98 6.11
N VAL A 170 -18.06 2.03 6.65
CA VAL A 170 -18.93 1.15 5.85
C VAL A 170 -20.03 1.96 5.18
N ASN A 171 -20.59 2.97 5.85
CA ASN A 171 -21.62 3.83 5.29
C ASN A 171 -21.15 4.67 4.09
N LEU A 172 -19.86 4.98 3.97
CA LEU A 172 -19.31 5.61 2.75
C LEU A 172 -19.60 4.79 1.49
N THR A 173 -19.71 3.46 1.62
CA THR A 173 -20.00 2.58 0.47
C THR A 173 -21.44 2.69 -0.02
N ARG A 174 -22.36 3.31 0.73
CA ARG A 174 -23.75 3.50 0.30
C ARG A 174 -23.85 4.50 -0.85
N GLU A 175 -23.11 5.58 -0.77
CA GLU A 175 -23.18 6.72 -1.69
C GLU A 175 -22.06 6.68 -2.74
N HIS A 176 -20.91 6.13 -2.38
CA HIS A 176 -19.73 6.10 -3.24
C HIS A 176 -19.43 4.68 -3.76
N PRO A 177 -19.04 4.52 -5.03
CA PRO A 177 -18.64 3.23 -5.61
C PRO A 177 -17.23 2.79 -5.16
N TRP A 178 -16.82 3.18 -3.96
CA TRP A 178 -15.50 2.88 -3.42
C TRP A 178 -15.44 1.48 -2.81
N GLU A 179 -14.25 0.91 -2.74
CA GLU A 179 -13.98 -0.26 -1.92
C GLU A 179 -13.29 0.21 -0.63
N VAL A 180 -14.03 0.26 0.47
CA VAL A 180 -13.46 0.51 1.80
C VAL A 180 -12.85 -0.78 2.31
N ARG A 181 -11.57 -0.76 2.68
CA ARG A 181 -10.80 -1.92 3.10
C ARG A 181 -10.33 -1.80 4.52
N PHE A 182 -10.77 -2.69 5.35
CA PHE A 182 -10.21 -2.86 6.69
C PHE A 182 -9.06 -3.86 6.63
N ILE A 183 -7.91 -3.43 7.12
CA ILE A 183 -6.67 -4.21 7.13
C ILE A 183 -6.27 -4.45 8.57
N GLU A 184 -6.05 -5.70 8.95
CA GLU A 184 -5.54 -6.00 10.30
C GLU A 184 -4.19 -5.32 10.54
N LEU A 185 -4.04 -4.72 11.72
CA LEU A 185 -2.75 -4.21 12.20
C LEU A 185 -1.76 -5.37 12.32
N MET A 186 -0.62 -5.24 11.68
CA MET A 186 0.43 -6.26 11.72
C MET A 186 1.46 -5.92 12.81
N PRO A 187 1.85 -6.87 13.68
CA PRO A 187 2.84 -6.64 14.73
C PRO A 187 4.26 -6.54 14.14
N MET A 188 4.59 -5.38 13.58
CA MET A 188 5.91 -5.11 12.99
C MET A 188 6.31 -3.64 13.12
N GLY A 189 7.60 -3.37 13.15
CA GLY A 189 8.11 -2.02 13.33
C GLY A 189 7.63 -1.39 14.65
N PRO A 190 7.28 -0.09 14.66
CA PRO A 190 6.95 0.62 15.91
C PRO A 190 5.76 0.07 16.68
N CYS A 191 4.80 -0.59 16.01
CA CYS A 191 3.62 -1.14 16.67
C CYS A 191 3.79 -2.57 17.18
N ALA A 192 4.96 -3.21 16.98
CA ALA A 192 5.19 -4.59 17.44
C ALA A 192 4.98 -4.76 18.95
N GLU A 193 5.33 -3.72 19.73
CA GLU A 193 5.24 -3.68 21.19
C GLU A 193 3.92 -3.06 21.72
N TRP A 194 2.97 -2.73 20.82
CA TRP A 194 1.70 -2.16 21.25
C TRP A 194 0.85 -3.17 22.03
N ASP A 195 -0.07 -2.64 22.85
CA ASP A 195 -1.00 -3.46 23.61
C ASP A 195 -1.76 -4.45 22.71
N LYS A 196 -2.01 -5.64 23.23
CA LYS A 196 -2.72 -6.68 22.49
C LYS A 196 -4.11 -6.25 22.04
N GLY A 197 -4.78 -5.40 22.80
CA GLY A 197 -6.08 -4.84 22.45
C GLY A 197 -6.08 -3.98 21.17
N CYS A 198 -4.92 -3.48 20.73
CA CYS A 198 -4.81 -2.75 19.47
C CYS A 198 -4.96 -3.65 18.22
N PHE A 199 -4.69 -4.96 18.35
CA PHE A 199 -4.67 -5.92 17.23
C PHE A 199 -6.03 -6.64 17.14
N LEU A 200 -6.96 -6.03 16.44
CA LEU A 200 -8.29 -6.60 16.23
C LEU A 200 -8.31 -7.51 15.00
N PRO A 201 -9.02 -8.66 15.07
CA PRO A 201 -9.35 -9.42 13.88
C PRO A 201 -10.32 -8.61 13.00
N ASP A 202 -10.19 -8.72 11.69
CA ASP A 202 -11.04 -8.00 10.75
C ASP A 202 -12.50 -8.52 10.78
N ASP A 203 -12.76 -9.72 11.32
CA ASP A 203 -14.11 -10.22 11.60
C ASP A 203 -14.89 -9.32 12.59
N THR A 204 -14.22 -8.46 13.35
CA THR A 204 -14.85 -7.40 14.15
C THR A 204 -15.77 -6.53 13.30
N VAL A 205 -15.43 -6.30 12.03
CA VAL A 205 -16.27 -5.55 11.08
C VAL A 205 -17.59 -6.27 10.83
N LEU A 206 -17.55 -7.59 10.64
CA LEU A 206 -18.76 -8.41 10.41
C LEU A 206 -19.64 -8.52 11.66
N GLN A 207 -19.02 -8.53 12.84
CA GLN A 207 -19.74 -8.53 14.11
C GLN A 207 -20.49 -7.21 14.33
N LYS A 208 -19.86 -6.07 14.00
CA LYS A 208 -20.47 -4.74 14.10
C LYS A 208 -21.53 -4.49 13.02
N ILE A 209 -21.34 -5.04 11.83
CA ILE A 209 -22.23 -4.81 10.67
C ILE A 209 -22.74 -6.17 10.12
N PRO A 210 -23.65 -6.85 10.82
CA PRO A 210 -24.15 -8.15 10.39
C PRO A 210 -24.92 -8.14 9.04
N ALA A 211 -25.30 -6.95 8.56
CA ALA A 211 -25.97 -6.78 7.28
C ALA A 211 -25.05 -6.96 6.06
N LEU A 212 -23.73 -7.05 6.25
CA LEU A 212 -22.76 -7.26 5.18
C LEU A 212 -22.93 -8.66 4.56
N GLN A 213 -23.16 -8.69 3.27
CA GLN A 213 -23.30 -9.92 2.48
C GLN A 213 -22.03 -10.21 1.72
N GLN A 214 -21.51 -11.42 1.83
CA GLN A 214 -20.30 -11.83 1.13
C GLN A 214 -20.53 -11.86 -0.39
N ILE A 215 -19.54 -11.36 -1.12
CA ILE A 215 -19.49 -11.39 -2.58
C ILE A 215 -18.16 -11.99 -3.04
N GLU A 216 -17.98 -12.16 -4.36
CA GLU A 216 -16.75 -12.71 -4.93
C GLU A 216 -15.50 -11.97 -4.42
N PRO A 217 -14.45 -12.70 -3.97
CA PRO A 217 -13.22 -12.11 -3.46
C PRO A 217 -12.45 -11.38 -4.58
N CYS A 218 -11.63 -10.41 -4.21
CA CYS A 218 -10.77 -9.71 -5.15
C CYS A 218 -9.32 -9.67 -4.63
N GLY A 219 -8.46 -10.46 -5.22
CA GLY A 219 -7.07 -10.60 -4.78
C GLY A 219 -6.98 -11.29 -3.44
N VAL A 220 -6.51 -10.57 -2.40
CA VAL A 220 -6.38 -11.11 -1.04
C VAL A 220 -7.48 -10.62 -0.11
N ALA A 221 -8.37 -9.75 -0.58
CA ALA A 221 -9.47 -9.24 0.23
C ALA A 221 -10.69 -10.15 0.11
N ARG A 222 -11.23 -10.58 1.24
CA ARG A 222 -12.59 -11.08 1.36
C ARG A 222 -13.52 -9.89 1.14
N ARG A 223 -14.50 -9.99 0.25
CA ARG A 223 -15.34 -8.83 -0.11
C ARG A 223 -16.78 -9.02 0.32
N TYR A 224 -17.36 -7.91 0.72
CA TYR A 224 -18.74 -7.83 1.20
C TYR A 224 -19.42 -6.59 0.61
N ARG A 225 -20.75 -6.59 0.66
CA ARG A 225 -21.56 -5.43 0.26
C ARG A 225 -22.76 -5.29 1.20
N LEU A 226 -23.07 -4.05 1.54
CA LEU A 226 -24.37 -3.75 2.15
C LEU A 226 -25.48 -3.84 1.08
N PRO A 227 -26.67 -4.34 1.43
CA PRO A 227 -27.81 -4.28 0.50
C PRO A 227 -28.05 -2.86 -0.02
N GLY A 228 -28.10 -2.72 -1.35
CA GLY A 228 -28.32 -1.43 -2.03
C GLY A 228 -27.13 -0.48 -2.07
N ALA A 229 -25.97 -0.84 -1.53
CA ALA A 229 -24.79 0.02 -1.58
C ALA A 229 -24.15 0.05 -2.98
N ALA A 230 -23.65 1.23 -3.37
CA ALA A 230 -22.91 1.44 -4.61
C ALA A 230 -21.50 0.81 -4.55
N GLY A 231 -20.84 0.90 -3.40
CA GLY A 231 -19.50 0.41 -3.16
C GLY A 231 -19.45 -0.97 -2.48
N THR A 232 -18.28 -1.31 -1.97
CA THR A 232 -18.01 -2.62 -1.32
C THR A 232 -17.08 -2.46 -0.13
N VAL A 233 -17.13 -3.44 0.77
CA VAL A 233 -16.21 -3.56 1.91
C VAL A 233 -15.25 -4.71 1.65
N GLY A 234 -13.96 -4.50 1.84
CA GLY A 234 -12.92 -5.51 1.73
C GLY A 234 -12.28 -5.78 3.09
N LEU A 235 -12.10 -7.04 3.45
CA LEU A 235 -11.39 -7.45 4.65
C LEU A 235 -10.06 -8.09 4.26
N ILE A 236 -8.96 -7.60 4.84
CA ILE A 236 -7.59 -8.10 4.59
C ILE A 236 -6.99 -8.54 5.91
N SER A 237 -6.88 -9.84 6.08
CA SER A 237 -6.54 -10.52 7.33
C SER A 237 -5.20 -11.23 7.25
N PRO A 238 -4.07 -10.51 7.32
CA PRO A 238 -2.76 -11.16 7.25
C PRO A 238 -2.42 -11.95 8.52
N VAL A 239 -3.11 -11.71 9.63
CA VAL A 239 -2.82 -12.33 10.93
C VAL A 239 -3.77 -13.51 11.21
N HIS A 240 -5.08 -13.29 11.12
CA HIS A 240 -6.09 -14.29 11.54
C HIS A 240 -6.58 -15.18 10.39
N HIS A 241 -6.57 -14.69 9.16
CA HIS A 241 -6.96 -15.46 7.97
C HIS A 241 -5.87 -15.30 6.91
N ASP A 242 -4.71 -15.92 7.14
CA ASP A 242 -3.59 -15.76 6.22
C ASP A 242 -3.97 -16.23 4.80
N PHE A 243 -3.42 -15.54 3.83
CA PHE A 243 -3.62 -15.82 2.41
C PHE A 243 -2.30 -16.23 1.73
N CYS A 244 -1.34 -16.73 2.49
CA CYS A 244 0.00 -17.05 2.00
C CYS A 244 0.00 -18.01 0.82
N ALA A 245 -0.82 -19.06 0.87
CA ALA A 245 -0.95 -20.04 -0.21
C ALA A 245 -1.41 -19.42 -1.55
N GLN A 246 -2.15 -18.31 -1.51
CA GLN A 246 -2.66 -17.60 -2.68
C GLN A 246 -1.87 -16.32 -2.99
N CYS A 247 -0.91 -15.97 -2.13
CA CYS A 247 -0.17 -14.71 -2.26
C CYS A 247 0.81 -14.74 -3.43
N ARG A 248 0.51 -13.95 -4.47
CA ARG A 248 1.35 -13.78 -5.66
C ARG A 248 2.13 -12.47 -5.67
N ARG A 249 2.39 -11.87 -4.49
CA ARG A 249 3.08 -10.59 -4.38
C ARG A 249 4.57 -10.81 -4.23
N ILE A 250 5.35 -10.00 -4.93
CA ILE A 250 6.75 -9.72 -4.67
C ILE A 250 6.91 -8.23 -4.45
N ARG A 251 8.00 -7.80 -3.85
CA ARG A 251 8.29 -6.40 -3.59
C ARG A 251 9.71 -6.08 -4.01
N VAL A 252 9.90 -4.88 -4.53
CA VAL A 252 11.23 -4.32 -4.77
C VAL A 252 11.38 -3.10 -3.87
N THR A 253 12.40 -3.09 -3.03
CA THR A 253 12.68 -1.95 -2.15
C THR A 253 13.31 -0.80 -2.92
N ALA A 254 13.25 0.40 -2.37
CA ALA A 254 13.78 1.60 -3.02
C ALA A 254 15.32 1.54 -3.20
N ASP A 255 16.02 0.77 -2.38
CA ASP A 255 17.45 0.47 -2.48
C ASP A 255 17.78 -0.74 -3.37
N GLY A 256 16.79 -1.25 -4.12
CA GLY A 256 17.00 -2.27 -5.14
C GLY A 256 17.09 -3.70 -4.63
N LYS A 257 16.35 -4.05 -3.57
CA LYS A 257 16.24 -5.41 -3.07
C LYS A 257 14.89 -6.02 -3.45
N LEU A 258 14.90 -7.25 -3.93
CA LEU A 258 13.69 -8.04 -4.14
C LEU A 258 13.36 -8.84 -2.89
N LYS A 259 12.10 -8.75 -2.45
CA LYS A 259 11.53 -9.53 -1.35
C LYS A 259 10.40 -10.41 -1.87
N GLY A 260 10.47 -11.71 -1.63
CA GLY A 260 9.39 -12.66 -1.94
C GLY A 260 8.19 -12.52 -1.00
N CYS A 261 8.41 -12.08 0.23
CA CYS A 261 7.40 -11.81 1.24
C CYS A 261 7.66 -10.50 1.97
N LEU A 262 6.59 -9.81 2.38
CA LEU A 262 6.66 -8.59 3.19
C LEU A 262 7.46 -8.83 4.48
N HIS A 263 7.19 -9.95 5.13
CA HIS A 263 7.69 -10.31 6.46
C HIS A 263 9.00 -11.12 6.44
N SER A 264 9.51 -11.53 5.28
CA SER A 264 10.78 -12.26 5.18
C SER A 264 11.97 -11.34 5.45
N ALA A 265 12.98 -11.85 6.14
CA ALA A 265 14.29 -11.22 6.26
C ALA A 265 15.10 -11.31 4.95
N GLU A 266 14.77 -12.27 4.09
CA GLU A 266 15.50 -12.50 2.84
C GLU A 266 15.28 -11.38 1.84
N GLU A 267 16.36 -10.89 1.27
CA GLU A 267 16.41 -9.83 0.28
C GLU A 267 17.44 -10.18 -0.81
N LEU A 268 16.98 -10.25 -2.05
CA LEU A 268 17.84 -10.52 -3.20
C LEU A 268 18.23 -9.18 -3.86
N PRO A 269 19.53 -8.83 -3.98
CA PRO A 269 19.94 -7.61 -4.65
C PRO A 269 19.64 -7.65 -6.14
N LEU A 270 18.98 -6.61 -6.65
CA LEU A 270 18.72 -6.41 -8.08
C LEU A 270 19.55 -5.28 -8.67
N ARG A 271 20.05 -4.39 -7.84
CA ARG A 271 20.80 -3.22 -8.28
C ARG A 271 22.08 -3.61 -9.00
N GLY A 272 22.33 -2.99 -10.14
CA GLY A 272 23.48 -3.30 -11.00
C GLY A 272 23.32 -4.55 -11.86
N LEU A 273 22.19 -5.27 -11.74
CA LEU A 273 21.85 -6.36 -12.67
C LEU A 273 21.07 -5.80 -13.86
N HIS A 274 21.36 -6.32 -15.05
CA HIS A 274 20.75 -5.89 -16.30
C HIS A 274 20.33 -7.09 -17.16
N GLY A 275 19.42 -6.85 -18.11
CA GLY A 275 19.08 -7.83 -19.16
C GLY A 275 18.72 -9.23 -18.65
N PRO A 276 19.41 -10.30 -19.14
CA PRO A 276 19.13 -11.69 -18.73
C PRO A 276 19.36 -11.95 -17.24
N GLU A 277 20.43 -11.39 -16.65
CA GLU A 277 20.77 -11.57 -15.24
C GLU A 277 19.70 -11.02 -14.32
N LEU A 278 19.20 -9.80 -14.59
CA LEU A 278 18.12 -9.18 -13.85
C LEU A 278 16.83 -10.02 -13.93
N LYS A 279 16.51 -10.50 -15.15
CA LYS A 279 15.34 -11.37 -15.36
C LYS A 279 15.43 -12.67 -14.57
N ASP A 280 16.59 -13.30 -14.56
CA ASP A 280 16.81 -14.57 -13.85
C ASP A 280 16.79 -14.34 -12.32
N ALA A 281 17.38 -13.25 -11.81
CA ALA A 281 17.29 -12.87 -10.41
C ALA A 281 15.84 -12.70 -9.95
N ILE A 282 15.01 -11.98 -10.73
CA ILE A 282 13.58 -11.82 -10.42
C ILE A 282 12.85 -13.17 -10.43
N ARG A 283 13.14 -14.04 -11.41
CA ARG A 283 12.56 -15.39 -11.48
C ARG A 283 12.94 -16.21 -10.24
N GLN A 284 14.19 -16.19 -9.83
CA GLN A 284 14.65 -16.89 -8.62
C GLN A 284 13.95 -16.35 -7.37
N GLY A 285 13.85 -15.05 -7.21
CA GLY A 285 13.14 -14.45 -6.09
C GLY A 285 11.64 -14.79 -6.02
N ILE A 286 11.02 -15.08 -7.18
CA ILE A 286 9.62 -15.59 -7.23
C ILE A 286 9.57 -17.07 -6.82
N LEU A 287 10.50 -17.89 -7.29
CA LEU A 287 10.53 -19.34 -7.02
C LEU A 287 10.88 -19.65 -5.56
N HIS A 288 11.76 -18.85 -4.94
CA HIS A 288 12.19 -19.03 -3.55
C HIS A 288 11.32 -18.25 -2.55
N LYS A 289 10.12 -17.83 -2.96
CA LYS A 289 9.17 -17.19 -2.08
C LYS A 289 8.81 -18.14 -0.91
N PRO A 290 8.87 -17.66 0.38
CA PRO A 290 8.51 -18.50 1.51
C PRO A 290 7.04 -18.92 1.42
N GLU A 291 6.73 -20.13 1.88
CA GLU A 291 5.38 -20.69 1.88
C GLU A 291 4.42 -19.84 2.72
N ARG A 292 4.88 -19.38 3.89
CA ARG A 292 4.09 -18.53 4.79
C ARG A 292 4.98 -17.60 5.61
N HIS A 293 4.36 -16.62 6.23
CA HIS A 293 4.95 -15.76 7.27
C HIS A 293 4.56 -16.26 8.68
N HIS A 294 5.14 -15.63 9.73
CA HIS A 294 4.94 -16.02 11.13
C HIS A 294 4.10 -15.00 11.93
N LEU A 295 3.20 -14.26 11.27
CA LEU A 295 2.40 -13.23 11.96
C LEU A 295 1.40 -13.82 12.98
N ALA A 296 0.90 -15.03 12.74
CA ALA A 296 0.09 -15.74 13.73
C ALA A 296 0.83 -15.97 15.07
N GLU A 297 2.16 -16.07 15.00
CA GLU A 297 3.07 -16.14 16.15
C GLU A 297 3.48 -14.74 16.66
N ARG A 298 2.83 -13.66 16.17
CA ARG A 298 3.17 -12.26 16.45
C ARG A 298 4.63 -11.91 16.10
N ARG A 299 5.19 -12.56 15.09
CA ARG A 299 6.57 -12.35 14.65
C ARG A 299 6.61 -11.95 13.17
N SER A 300 7.33 -10.88 12.90
CA SER A 300 7.75 -10.49 11.56
C SER A 300 9.28 -10.61 11.50
N ASP A 301 9.77 -11.40 10.55
CA ASP A 301 11.22 -11.67 10.45
C ASP A 301 11.98 -10.55 9.73
N THR A 302 11.27 -9.61 9.08
CA THR A 302 11.92 -8.48 8.39
C THR A 302 12.49 -7.47 9.38
N PRO A 303 13.75 -7.04 9.19
CA PRO A 303 14.32 -5.95 10.00
C PRO A 303 13.84 -4.56 9.54
N ARG A 304 13.09 -4.49 8.45
CA ARG A 304 12.62 -3.21 7.87
C ARG A 304 11.29 -2.78 8.46
N ASN A 305 11.11 -1.49 8.60
CA ASN A 305 9.81 -0.88 8.89
C ASN A 305 8.91 -0.85 7.63
N MET A 306 7.60 -0.73 7.83
CA MET A 306 6.61 -0.74 6.75
C MET A 306 6.89 0.33 5.68
N ASN A 307 7.30 1.51 6.06
CA ASN A 307 7.64 2.61 5.16
C ASN A 307 8.84 2.34 4.23
N GLN A 308 9.69 1.37 4.57
CA GLN A 308 10.87 0.98 3.78
C GLN A 308 10.55 -0.10 2.73
N ILE A 309 9.46 -0.82 2.89
CA ILE A 309 9.09 -1.96 2.04
C ILE A 309 7.75 -1.78 1.34
N GLY A 310 7.03 -0.73 1.66
CA GLY A 310 5.74 -0.38 1.09
C GLY A 310 4.60 -1.29 1.58
N GLY A 311 3.62 -0.70 2.21
CA GLY A 311 2.39 -1.34 2.70
C GLY A 311 1.27 -1.34 1.69
#